data_827d3eb481e44fc7f53f36fa601f2c85
#
_entry.id   827d3eb481e44fc7f53f36fa601f2c85
#
_cell.length_a   1.000
_cell.length_b   1.000
_cell.length_c   1.000
_cell.angle_alpha   90.00
_cell.angle_beta   90.00
_cell.angle_gamma   90.00
#
_symmetry.space_group_name_H-M   'P 1'
#
loop_
_entity.id
_entity.type
_entity.pdbx_description
1 polymer ?
#
loop_
_entity_poly.entity_id
_entity_poly.type
_entity_poly.pdbx_seq_one_letter_code
_entity_poly.pdbx_strand_id
1 'polypeptide(L)'
;MFMKIQSIQALDDMTLVAVFLDGTEKSYNIRQLYQELPQLKALEEDLTLFKSVRVSPGGYAIEWNDELDLATEEIWYNGEDTGKRYEVDFEH
;
A
#
# COMPACT_ATOMS: atom_id res chain seq x y z
N MET A 1 8.51 -1.52 -15.96
CA MET A 1 8.95 -2.09 -14.67
C MET A 1 7.76 -2.39 -13.80
N PHE A 2 7.79 -3.51 -13.11
CA PHE A 2 6.64 -3.92 -12.32
C PHE A 2 6.83 -3.52 -10.87
N MET A 3 5.84 -2.85 -10.31
CA MET A 3 5.87 -2.38 -8.92
C MET A 3 5.15 -3.38 -8.03
N LYS A 4 5.60 -4.62 -8.08
CA LYS A 4 4.96 -5.70 -7.34
C LYS A 4 5.38 -5.66 -5.88
N ILE A 5 4.42 -5.82 -4.97
CA ILE A 5 4.76 -5.80 -3.55
C ILE A 5 4.60 -7.18 -2.93
N GLN A 6 5.35 -7.36 -1.85
CA GLN A 6 5.31 -8.58 -1.09
C GLN A 6 4.36 -8.47 0.10
N SER A 7 4.31 -7.30 0.74
CA SER A 7 3.48 -7.13 1.92
C SER A 7 3.00 -5.70 2.04
N ILE A 8 1.91 -5.53 2.78
CA ILE A 8 1.33 -4.23 3.06
C ILE A 8 0.87 -4.23 4.51
N GLN A 9 1.05 -3.11 5.18
CA GLN A 9 0.62 -2.95 6.56
C GLN A 9 0.01 -1.58 6.73
N ALA A 10 -1.08 -1.49 7.47
CA ALA A 10 -1.74 -0.22 7.76
C ALA A 10 -1.43 0.21 9.19
N LEU A 11 -1.04 1.47 9.35
CA LEU A 11 -0.75 2.05 10.64
C LEU A 11 -1.90 2.99 11.06
N ASP A 12 -1.88 3.42 12.31
CA ASP A 12 -3.02 4.14 12.89
C ASP A 12 -3.30 5.50 12.26
N ASP A 13 -2.31 6.12 11.66
CA ASP A 13 -2.43 7.50 11.15
C ASP A 13 -2.68 7.55 9.65
N MET A 14 -3.36 6.56 9.11
CA MET A 14 -3.66 6.46 7.67
C MET A 14 -2.42 6.26 6.82
N THR A 15 -1.37 5.74 7.41
CA THR A 15 -0.14 5.43 6.69
C THR A 15 -0.10 3.96 6.33
N LEU A 16 0.29 3.68 5.09
CA LEU A 16 0.55 2.33 4.64
C LEU A 16 2.05 2.11 4.56
N VAL A 17 2.50 0.92 4.91
CA VAL A 17 3.89 0.54 4.76
C VAL A 17 3.94 -0.66 3.83
N ALA A 18 4.61 -0.49 2.71
CA ALA A 18 4.69 -1.53 1.68
C ALA A 18 6.12 -1.99 1.51
N VAL A 19 6.30 -3.31 1.42
CA VAL A 19 7.60 -3.88 1.07
C VAL A 19 7.49 -4.44 -0.34
N PHE A 20 8.34 -3.95 -1.22
CA PHE A 20 8.32 -4.34 -2.63
C PHE A 20 9.18 -5.58 -2.84
N LEU A 21 9.02 -6.21 -3.99
CA LEU A 21 9.74 -7.47 -4.23
C LEU A 21 11.25 -7.30 -4.26
N ASP A 22 11.75 -6.10 -4.52
CA ASP A 22 13.19 -5.86 -4.47
C ASP A 22 13.70 -5.56 -3.07
N GLY A 23 12.83 -5.64 -2.06
CA GLY A 23 13.19 -5.39 -0.68
C GLY A 23 13.04 -3.96 -0.22
N THR A 24 12.69 -3.05 -1.12
CA THR A 24 12.48 -1.64 -0.76
C THR A 24 11.22 -1.49 0.08
N GLU A 25 11.32 -0.73 1.17
CA GLU A 25 10.16 -0.39 1.99
C GLU A 25 9.79 1.05 1.77
N LYS A 26 8.51 1.31 1.54
CA LYS A 26 8.01 2.66 1.38
C LYS A 26 6.83 2.90 2.31
N SER A 27 6.73 4.12 2.83
CA SER A 27 5.57 4.54 3.59
C SER A 27 4.77 5.54 2.78
N TYR A 28 3.46 5.49 2.92
CA TYR A 28 2.56 6.26 2.08
C TYR A 28 1.32 6.63 2.86
N ASN A 29 1.05 7.93 3.01
CA ASN A 29 -0.15 8.38 3.72
C ASN A 29 -1.27 8.57 2.70
N ILE A 30 -2.37 7.82 2.87
CA ILE A 30 -3.43 7.83 1.86
C ILE A 30 -4.20 9.15 1.81
N ARG A 31 -4.04 10.00 2.83
CA ARG A 31 -4.74 11.30 2.83
C ARG A 31 -4.35 12.16 1.64
N GLN A 32 -3.15 11.94 1.09
CA GLN A 32 -2.72 12.73 -0.07
C GLN A 32 -3.53 12.41 -1.31
N LEU A 33 -4.32 11.34 -1.29
CA LEU A 33 -5.15 10.98 -2.44
C LEU A 33 -6.60 11.45 -2.33
N TYR A 34 -6.99 12.04 -1.21
CA TYR A 34 -8.42 12.31 -0.99
C TYR A 34 -9.01 13.28 -2.00
N GLN A 35 -8.21 14.17 -2.57
CA GLN A 35 -8.72 15.09 -3.57
C GLN A 35 -9.03 14.40 -4.89
N GLU A 36 -8.22 13.40 -5.23
CA GLU A 36 -8.40 12.68 -6.47
C GLU A 36 -9.32 11.49 -6.32
N LEU A 37 -9.31 10.87 -5.15
CA LEU A 37 -10.08 9.67 -4.87
C LEU A 37 -10.83 9.87 -3.56
N PRO A 38 -11.87 10.69 -3.57
CA PRO A 38 -12.57 11.03 -2.32
C PRO A 38 -13.21 9.82 -1.64
N GLN A 39 -13.49 8.76 -2.38
CA GLN A 39 -14.04 7.55 -1.78
C GLN A 39 -13.10 6.95 -0.72
N LEU A 40 -11.81 7.26 -0.78
CA LEU A 40 -10.87 6.74 0.22
C LEU A 40 -11.07 7.36 1.59
N LYS A 41 -11.77 8.49 1.68
CA LYS A 41 -12.06 9.09 2.98
C LYS A 41 -12.87 8.16 3.89
N ALA A 42 -13.60 7.22 3.32
CA ALA A 42 -14.35 6.27 4.13
C ALA A 42 -13.44 5.45 5.04
N LEU A 43 -12.17 5.29 4.65
CA LEU A 43 -11.22 4.54 5.46
C LEU A 43 -10.85 5.27 6.74
N GLU A 44 -10.93 6.60 6.75
CA GLU A 44 -10.67 7.35 7.96
C GLU A 44 -11.75 7.17 9.01
N GLU A 45 -12.95 6.86 8.57
CA GLU A 45 -14.07 6.68 9.48
C GLU A 45 -14.23 5.24 9.93
N ASP A 46 -13.47 4.32 9.34
CA ASP A 46 -13.57 2.91 9.67
C ASP A 46 -12.18 2.32 9.71
N LEU A 47 -11.53 2.43 10.85
CA LEU A 47 -10.15 1.95 11.00
C LEU A 47 -10.06 0.43 10.88
N THR A 48 -11.10 -0.28 11.26
CA THR A 48 -11.11 -1.72 11.08
C THR A 48 -11.00 -2.07 9.60
N LEU A 49 -11.75 -1.37 8.76
CA LEU A 49 -11.63 -1.56 7.32
C LEU A 49 -10.25 -1.17 6.82
N PHE A 50 -9.75 0.00 7.27
CA PHE A 50 -8.43 0.45 6.82
C PHE A 50 -7.36 -0.60 7.13
N LYS A 51 -7.41 -1.20 8.31
CA LYS A 51 -6.40 -2.17 8.72
C LYS A 51 -6.60 -3.54 8.09
N SER A 52 -7.69 -3.74 7.38
CA SER A 52 -7.92 -5.00 6.67
C SER A 52 -7.28 -5.03 5.28
N VAL A 53 -6.49 -4.03 4.93
CA VAL A 53 -5.85 -3.94 3.64
C VAL A 53 -5.04 -5.21 3.34
N ARG A 54 -5.07 -5.63 2.08
CA ARG A 54 -4.34 -6.81 1.66
C ARG A 54 -3.78 -6.61 0.26
N VAL A 55 -2.77 -7.40 -0.06
CA VAL A 55 -2.19 -7.40 -1.41
C VAL A 55 -3.15 -8.17 -2.31
N SER A 56 -3.50 -7.59 -3.45
CA SER A 56 -4.38 -8.28 -4.38
C SER A 56 -3.63 -9.42 -5.06
N PRO A 57 -4.36 -10.39 -5.62
CA PRO A 57 -3.70 -11.47 -6.36
C PRO A 57 -2.80 -10.89 -7.44
N GLY A 58 -1.59 -11.41 -7.56
CA GLY A 58 -0.61 -10.91 -8.51
C GLY A 58 0.34 -9.87 -7.94
N GLY A 59 -0.03 -9.16 -6.87
CA GLY A 59 0.88 -8.26 -6.20
C GLY A 59 0.99 -6.86 -6.79
N TYR A 60 0.10 -6.48 -7.72
CA TYR A 60 0.20 -5.19 -8.39
C TYR A 60 -0.76 -4.14 -7.84
N ALA A 61 -1.56 -4.51 -6.86
CA ALA A 61 -2.46 -3.57 -6.21
C ALA A 61 -2.66 -4.00 -4.77
N ILE A 62 -3.13 -3.07 -3.96
CA ILE A 62 -3.63 -3.38 -2.63
C ILE A 62 -5.11 -3.09 -2.62
N GLU A 63 -5.83 -3.76 -1.76
CA GLU A 63 -7.29 -3.59 -1.75
C GLU A 63 -7.82 -3.71 -0.33
N TRP A 64 -8.92 -3.04 -0.08
CA TRP A 64 -9.65 -3.11 1.18
C TRP A 64 -10.94 -3.88 0.99
N ASN A 65 -11.60 -3.66 -0.15
CA ASN A 65 -12.79 -4.41 -0.54
C ASN A 65 -12.95 -4.27 -2.04
N ASP A 66 -14.11 -4.70 -2.57
CA ASP A 66 -14.30 -4.71 -4.01
C ASP A 66 -14.33 -3.33 -4.64
N GLU A 67 -14.55 -2.30 -3.84
CA GLU A 67 -14.67 -0.94 -4.35
C GLU A 67 -13.48 -0.05 -4.04
N LEU A 68 -12.63 -0.45 -3.10
CA LEU A 68 -11.53 0.39 -2.66
C LEU A 68 -10.21 -0.36 -2.88
N ASP A 69 -9.47 0.11 -3.85
CA ASP A 69 -8.16 -0.46 -4.15
C ASP A 69 -7.21 0.64 -4.57
N LEU A 70 -5.93 0.30 -4.66
CA LEU A 70 -4.90 1.25 -5.03
C LEU A 70 -3.78 0.52 -5.72
N ALA A 71 -3.35 1.06 -6.86
CA ALA A 71 -2.22 0.47 -7.59
C ALA A 71 -0.93 0.65 -6.81
N THR A 72 -0.09 -0.37 -6.83
CA THR A 72 1.18 -0.30 -6.10
C THR A 72 2.11 0.75 -6.68
N GLU A 73 1.93 1.11 -7.96
CA GLU A 73 2.74 2.16 -8.57
C GLU A 73 2.58 3.49 -7.86
N GLU A 74 1.39 3.77 -7.35
CA GLU A 74 1.18 5.02 -6.63
C GLU A 74 2.07 5.08 -5.39
N ILE A 75 2.17 3.96 -4.68
CA ILE A 75 3.02 3.92 -3.49
C ILE A 75 4.49 4.00 -3.87
N TRP A 76 4.86 3.36 -4.97
CA TRP A 76 6.26 3.37 -5.41
C TRP A 76 6.72 4.78 -5.74
N TYR A 77 5.92 5.51 -6.54
CA TYR A 77 6.36 6.81 -7.03
C TYR A 77 6.13 7.93 -6.02
N ASN A 78 5.11 7.82 -5.18
CA ASN A 78 4.74 8.92 -4.29
C ASN A 78 4.92 8.62 -2.82
N GLY A 79 5.29 7.39 -2.47
CA GLY A 79 5.63 7.06 -1.10
C GLY A 79 7.04 7.47 -0.76
N GLU A 80 7.34 7.45 0.53
CA GLU A 80 8.67 7.80 1.03
C GLU A 80 9.47 6.54 1.31
N ASP A 81 10.69 6.50 0.80
CA ASP A 81 11.59 5.40 1.07
C ASP A 81 12.01 5.48 2.53
N THR A 82 11.75 4.43 3.30
CA THR A 82 12.05 4.43 4.73
C THR A 82 13.53 4.18 5.02
N GLY A 83 14.29 3.82 4.02
CA GLY A 83 15.69 3.47 4.20
C GLY A 83 15.92 2.02 4.55
N LYS A 84 14.86 1.28 4.85
CA LYS A 84 14.99 -0.13 5.18
C LYS A 84 15.01 -0.97 3.92
N ARG A 85 15.75 -2.07 4.01
CA ARG A 85 15.83 -3.03 2.91
C ARG A 85 15.69 -4.43 3.48
N TYR A 86 14.87 -5.24 2.83
CA TYR A 86 14.56 -6.58 3.29
C TYR A 86 15.07 -7.60 2.29
N GLU A 87 15.48 -8.75 2.79
CA GLU A 87 15.75 -9.85 1.90
C GLU A 87 14.43 -10.48 1.50
N VAL A 88 14.18 -10.55 0.21
CA VAL A 88 12.95 -11.11 -0.32
C VAL A 88 13.29 -12.36 -1.10
N ASP A 89 12.59 -13.45 -0.80
CA ASP A 89 12.83 -14.70 -1.48
C ASP A 89 12.04 -14.74 -2.78
N PHE A 90 12.70 -14.49 -3.87
CA PHE A 90 12.04 -14.53 -5.13
C PHE A 90 11.87 -15.88 -5.68
N GLU A 91 12.34 -16.91 -5.16
CA GLU A 91 12.41 -18.06 -5.60
C GLU A 91 11.67 -18.46 -6.28
N HIS A 92 11.73 -18.87 -6.74
CA HIS A 92 11.88 -19.21 -7.79
C HIS A 92 11.67 -20.58 -8.17
#